data_db6d453577d862ff16cc8b86edfcdc98
#
_entry.id   db6d453577d862ff16cc8b86edfcdc98
#
_cell.length_a   1.000
_cell.length_b   1.000
_cell.length_c   1.000
_cell.angle_alpha   90.00
_cell.angle_beta   90.00
_cell.angle_gamma   90.00
#
_symmetry.space_group_name_H-M   'P 1'
#
loop_
_entity.id
_entity.type
_entity.pdbx_description
1 polymer ?
#
loop_
_entity_poly.entity_id
_entity_poly.type
_entity_poly.pdbx_seq_one_letter_code
_entity_poly.pdbx_strand_id
1 'polypeptide(L)'
;GMDGAKGTNAAVAAARVGADVAMIAHVKGGDWYYKGKEVLKEAGIDDTYVVLGEGIKDTSGVVLIDDAGRNMIVLGAHNEQKIPDEEIDQALEAMKDAQYCITGYEINEQSVRHILRKARELGIKTVVNPSPVPDYVPDYWGDISILILNEVEIGRMLDLAGVEYTPGNWEECAGKMRQAYGVGDIVVTLGENGFFCIEGDRAYQAPGISVCSKDTTGAGDGFLGSMTARLSMGDSLHDACLYANKYCSITVQRDGTISSYPTAEEAEAIFNRKDMYDYILESKEAVRHIVDEQDELLKTALEYCCDGKIEQVYVLGSGTSYHAAVSARKVMEDTMQIKVFAMYPMEFVDNEKVFNKNTLVIGISQAGRSTSTIKALDKAKALGLMTLAITANIQAPVTEHADRTVLLAVGEELAGPKTKGYEGSVATLALLGMKLAEKTGKITGERKEELTRAMVETSDGIPDIAQKAWDWYKTNKEDLLKCKRIIVIGCDSCMGAMLEGTLKILEAARYSVTGYELEEFMHGIYHAIDKDTYILYLGNKSKHLERMVHMMKYFEEERHAHNYMITSDESLATQRNLVYPFKEDGYFSSMEYVVPMQVLARKMSMDMGIDCNIPSDPLFHKKMGSYEYS
;
A
#
# COMPACT_ATOMS: atom_id res chain seq x y z
N GLY A 1 -2.66 -6.35 -28.70
CA GLY A 1 -1.51 -5.76 -28.04
C GLY A 1 -0.39 -5.61 -29.05
N MET A 2 0.25 -4.48 -29.05
CA MET A 2 1.47 -4.28 -29.83
C MET A 2 2.64 -4.44 -28.85
N ASP A 3 3.03 -5.69 -28.64
CA ASP A 3 4.15 -5.98 -27.79
C ASP A 3 5.38 -6.15 -28.69
N GLY A 4 6.48 -5.46 -28.35
CA GLY A 4 7.75 -5.58 -29.05
C GLY A 4 8.42 -6.92 -28.74
N ALA A 5 9.50 -7.24 -29.48
CA ALA A 5 10.41 -8.29 -29.07
C ALA A 5 11.08 -7.93 -27.73
N LYS A 6 11.64 -8.91 -27.03
CA LYS A 6 12.28 -8.71 -25.72
C LYS A 6 13.29 -7.56 -25.72
N GLY A 7 14.12 -7.46 -26.77
CA GLY A 7 15.06 -6.36 -26.92
C GLY A 7 14.39 -4.98 -26.97
N THR A 8 13.28 -4.84 -27.69
CA THR A 8 12.51 -3.59 -27.75
C THR A 8 11.87 -3.27 -26.40
N ASN A 9 11.31 -4.28 -25.73
CA ASN A 9 10.70 -4.11 -24.41
C ASN A 9 11.72 -3.60 -23.39
N ALA A 10 12.89 -4.25 -23.32
CA ALA A 10 13.97 -3.84 -22.42
C ALA A 10 14.51 -2.43 -22.75
N ALA A 11 14.64 -2.11 -24.05
CA ALA A 11 15.08 -0.78 -24.50
C ALA A 11 14.08 0.31 -24.07
N VAL A 12 12.78 0.10 -24.26
CA VAL A 12 11.74 1.05 -23.83
C VAL A 12 11.71 1.20 -22.30
N ALA A 13 11.83 0.10 -21.56
CA ALA A 13 11.89 0.16 -20.10
C ALA A 13 13.11 0.97 -19.63
N ALA A 14 14.29 0.75 -20.22
CA ALA A 14 15.50 1.50 -19.90
C ALA A 14 15.37 2.99 -20.22
N ALA A 15 14.84 3.33 -21.40
CA ALA A 15 14.64 4.72 -21.82
C ALA A 15 13.65 5.45 -20.91
N ARG A 16 12.54 4.78 -20.51
CA ARG A 16 11.55 5.36 -19.57
C ARG A 16 12.09 5.60 -18.17
N VAL A 17 13.10 4.85 -17.75
CA VAL A 17 13.82 5.09 -16.48
C VAL A 17 14.81 6.27 -16.62
N GLY A 18 15.10 6.71 -17.85
CA GLY A 18 15.92 7.89 -18.14
C GLY A 18 17.32 7.58 -18.66
N ALA A 19 17.60 6.35 -19.11
CA ALA A 19 18.84 6.03 -19.81
C ALA A 19 18.83 6.51 -21.26
N ASP A 20 19.98 6.93 -21.77
CA ASP A 20 20.19 7.12 -23.19
C ASP A 20 20.34 5.75 -23.86
N VAL A 21 19.43 5.42 -24.76
CA VAL A 21 19.34 4.08 -25.37
C VAL A 21 19.46 4.17 -26.88
N ALA A 22 20.27 3.29 -27.47
CA ALA A 22 20.31 3.04 -28.91
C ALA A 22 20.00 1.55 -29.19
N MET A 23 19.39 1.27 -30.34
CA MET A 23 18.99 -0.08 -30.70
C MET A 23 19.70 -0.53 -31.98
N ILE A 24 20.29 -1.74 -31.93
CA ILE A 24 20.83 -2.44 -33.07
C ILE A 24 19.88 -3.59 -33.41
N ALA A 25 19.25 -3.57 -34.56
CA ALA A 25 18.30 -4.63 -34.93
C ALA A 25 18.13 -4.74 -36.43
N HIS A 26 17.79 -5.95 -36.89
CA HIS A 26 17.26 -6.21 -38.22
C HIS A 26 15.78 -6.53 -38.13
N VAL A 27 14.95 -5.78 -38.84
CA VAL A 27 13.50 -5.95 -38.83
C VAL A 27 12.95 -6.06 -40.25
N LYS A 28 11.86 -6.81 -40.42
CA LYS A 28 11.17 -6.92 -41.69
C LYS A 28 10.35 -5.66 -41.96
N GLY A 29 10.31 -5.22 -43.21
CA GLY A 29 9.48 -4.11 -43.66
C GLY A 29 7.98 -4.40 -43.59
N GLY A 30 7.16 -3.35 -43.44
CA GLY A 30 5.72 -3.41 -43.43
C GLY A 30 5.11 -2.55 -42.32
N ASP A 31 3.78 -2.64 -42.11
CA ASP A 31 3.05 -1.82 -41.15
C ASP A 31 3.59 -1.94 -39.70
N TRP A 32 4.06 -3.11 -39.31
CA TRP A 32 4.65 -3.37 -38.01
C TRP A 32 5.97 -2.64 -37.77
N TYR A 33 6.78 -2.48 -38.83
CA TYR A 33 8.01 -1.70 -38.74
C TYR A 33 7.76 -0.23 -38.44
N TYR A 34 6.80 0.39 -39.15
CA TYR A 34 6.47 1.79 -38.93
C TYR A 34 5.95 2.03 -37.50
N LYS A 35 5.11 1.13 -37.01
CA LYS A 35 4.63 1.16 -35.62
C LYS A 35 5.75 0.93 -34.62
N GLY A 36 6.69 0.03 -34.89
CA GLY A 36 7.88 -0.17 -34.06
C GLY A 36 8.76 1.08 -33.99
N LYS A 37 8.98 1.75 -35.12
CA LYS A 37 9.70 3.03 -35.15
C LYS A 37 9.01 4.14 -34.39
N GLU A 38 7.69 4.23 -34.44
CA GLU A 38 6.93 5.18 -33.64
C GLU A 38 7.17 4.94 -32.14
N VAL A 39 7.13 3.69 -31.68
CA VAL A 39 7.41 3.32 -30.28
C VAL A 39 8.83 3.72 -29.86
N LEU A 40 9.84 3.43 -30.68
CA LEU A 40 11.23 3.82 -30.39
C LEU A 40 11.37 5.34 -30.31
N LYS A 41 10.77 6.06 -31.26
CA LYS A 41 10.79 7.52 -31.31
C LYS A 41 10.08 8.16 -30.10
N GLU A 42 8.91 7.63 -29.73
CA GLU A 42 8.16 8.10 -28.55
C GLU A 42 8.93 7.86 -27.25
N ALA A 43 9.70 6.77 -27.19
CA ALA A 43 10.56 6.47 -26.05
C ALA A 43 11.92 7.22 -26.09
N GLY A 44 12.22 7.97 -27.15
CA GLY A 44 13.49 8.69 -27.30
C GLY A 44 14.69 7.80 -27.61
N ILE A 45 14.46 6.60 -28.15
CA ILE A 45 15.50 5.61 -28.47
C ILE A 45 16.11 5.92 -29.84
N ASP A 46 17.46 5.95 -29.93
CA ASP A 46 18.19 6.08 -31.19
C ASP A 46 18.04 4.81 -32.04
N ASP A 47 17.37 4.93 -33.18
CA ASP A 47 17.10 3.86 -34.14
C ASP A 47 18.02 3.88 -35.36
N THR A 48 19.14 4.61 -35.32
CA THR A 48 20.10 4.77 -36.42
C THR A 48 20.60 3.43 -36.95
N TYR A 49 20.75 2.44 -36.07
CA TYR A 49 21.25 1.09 -36.40
C TYR A 49 20.14 0.04 -36.49
N VAL A 50 18.90 0.47 -36.70
CA VAL A 50 17.77 -0.42 -37.02
C VAL A 50 17.63 -0.54 -38.52
N VAL A 51 18.01 -1.71 -39.06
CA VAL A 51 18.06 -1.96 -40.51
C VAL A 51 16.80 -2.69 -40.99
N LEU A 52 16.27 -2.24 -42.12
CA LEU A 52 15.13 -2.83 -42.80
C LEU A 52 15.63 -3.84 -43.85
N GLY A 53 15.19 -5.09 -43.75
CA GLY A 53 15.52 -6.14 -44.71
C GLY A 53 14.29 -6.75 -45.40
N GLU A 54 14.25 -6.76 -46.74
CA GLU A 54 13.16 -7.40 -47.51
C GLU A 54 13.15 -8.94 -47.38
N GLY A 55 14.30 -9.54 -47.06
CA GLY A 55 14.48 -10.99 -46.91
C GLY A 55 14.30 -11.53 -45.48
N ILE A 56 14.03 -10.67 -44.50
CA ILE A 56 13.91 -11.04 -43.09
C ILE A 56 12.58 -11.77 -42.86
N LYS A 57 12.62 -12.94 -42.21
CA LYS A 57 11.43 -13.69 -41.82
C LYS A 57 10.91 -13.13 -40.49
N ASP A 58 9.62 -12.81 -40.42
CA ASP A 58 8.99 -12.42 -39.15
C ASP A 58 8.97 -13.60 -38.19
N THR A 59 9.32 -13.34 -36.95
CA THR A 59 9.00 -14.22 -35.85
C THR A 59 7.61 -13.84 -35.35
N SER A 60 6.66 -14.75 -35.44
CA SER A 60 5.31 -14.56 -34.90
C SER A 60 5.14 -15.47 -33.70
N GLY A 61 4.61 -14.92 -32.63
CA GLY A 61 4.29 -15.64 -31.42
C GLY A 61 2.82 -15.45 -31.03
N VAL A 62 2.22 -16.50 -30.48
CA VAL A 62 0.90 -16.43 -29.85
C VAL A 62 1.11 -16.53 -28.34
N VAL A 63 0.65 -15.54 -27.62
CA VAL A 63 0.67 -15.54 -26.15
C VAL A 63 -0.69 -16.04 -25.68
N LEU A 64 -0.69 -17.16 -24.97
CA LEU A 64 -1.86 -17.71 -24.30
C LEU A 64 -1.78 -17.30 -22.82
N ILE A 65 -2.83 -16.68 -22.31
CA ILE A 65 -2.90 -16.24 -20.91
C ILE A 65 -4.07 -16.99 -20.26
N ASP A 66 -3.83 -17.62 -19.11
CA ASP A 66 -4.88 -18.27 -18.32
C ASP A 66 -5.57 -17.27 -17.34
N ASP A 67 -6.64 -17.72 -16.70
CA ASP A 67 -7.44 -16.92 -15.76
C ASP A 67 -6.64 -16.47 -14.51
N ALA A 68 -5.46 -17.06 -14.26
CA ALA A 68 -4.55 -16.68 -13.19
C ALA A 68 -3.43 -15.71 -13.65
N GLY A 69 -3.51 -15.22 -14.92
CA GLY A 69 -2.52 -14.31 -15.48
C GLY A 69 -1.20 -14.97 -15.91
N ARG A 70 -1.10 -16.31 -15.86
CA ARG A 70 0.11 -17.03 -16.32
C ARG A 70 0.10 -17.11 -17.82
N ASN A 71 1.25 -16.87 -18.44
CA ASN A 71 1.37 -16.90 -19.90
C ASN A 71 2.13 -18.13 -20.40
N MET A 72 1.80 -18.53 -21.62
CA MET A 72 2.54 -19.49 -22.45
C MET A 72 2.73 -18.87 -23.83
N ILE A 73 3.96 -18.80 -24.30
CA ILE A 73 4.29 -18.25 -25.61
C ILE A 73 4.57 -19.41 -26.59
N VAL A 74 3.81 -19.46 -27.65
CA VAL A 74 4.02 -20.40 -28.75
C VAL A 74 4.65 -19.64 -29.94
N LEU A 75 5.90 -19.89 -30.23
CA LEU A 75 6.63 -19.26 -31.34
C LEU A 75 6.39 -20.03 -32.64
N GLY A 76 6.02 -19.33 -33.71
CA GLY A 76 5.78 -19.93 -35.02
C GLY A 76 7.05 -20.16 -35.83
N ALA A 77 8.07 -19.32 -35.71
CA ALA A 77 9.37 -19.46 -36.31
C ALA A 77 10.41 -18.64 -35.53
N HIS A 78 11.65 -19.13 -35.44
CA HIS A 78 12.75 -18.33 -34.90
C HIS A 78 13.39 -17.49 -36.02
N ASN A 79 13.77 -16.26 -35.66
CA ASN A 79 14.61 -15.45 -36.52
C ASN A 79 16.05 -15.95 -36.39
N GLU A 80 16.48 -16.81 -37.32
CA GLU A 80 17.86 -17.31 -37.37
C GLU A 80 18.80 -16.36 -38.14
N GLN A 81 18.31 -15.20 -38.55
CA GLN A 81 19.09 -14.31 -39.40
C GLN A 81 20.24 -13.71 -38.62
N LYS A 82 21.46 -13.90 -39.14
CA LYS A 82 22.66 -13.28 -38.60
C LYS A 82 22.68 -11.78 -38.93
N ILE A 83 22.94 -10.93 -37.94
CA ILE A 83 23.34 -9.56 -38.18
C ILE A 83 24.80 -9.58 -38.66
N PRO A 84 25.16 -8.94 -39.81
CA PRO A 84 26.53 -8.94 -40.29
C PRO A 84 27.51 -8.39 -39.27
N ASP A 85 28.68 -9.03 -39.16
CA ASP A 85 29.71 -8.63 -38.19
C ASP A 85 30.17 -7.18 -38.38
N GLU A 86 30.25 -6.73 -39.66
CA GLU A 86 30.64 -5.36 -39.99
C GLU A 86 29.61 -4.31 -39.49
N GLU A 87 28.31 -4.64 -39.52
CA GLU A 87 27.26 -3.74 -39.00
C GLU A 87 27.30 -3.67 -37.48
N ILE A 88 27.53 -4.80 -36.80
CA ILE A 88 27.72 -4.83 -35.35
C ILE A 88 28.95 -4.00 -34.98
N ASP A 89 30.07 -4.18 -35.66
CA ASP A 89 31.31 -3.45 -35.43
C ASP A 89 31.11 -1.95 -35.63
N GLN A 90 30.47 -1.54 -36.72
CA GLN A 90 30.18 -0.14 -37.00
C GLN A 90 29.31 0.50 -35.92
N ALA A 91 28.26 -0.19 -35.47
CA ALA A 91 27.36 0.30 -34.47
C ALA A 91 28.05 0.43 -33.10
N LEU A 92 28.75 -0.61 -32.63
CA LEU A 92 29.42 -0.60 -31.34
C LEU A 92 30.60 0.39 -31.30
N GLU A 93 31.36 0.54 -32.39
CA GLU A 93 32.42 1.57 -32.47
C GLU A 93 31.85 3.00 -32.39
N ALA A 94 30.69 3.25 -33.02
CA ALA A 94 30.02 4.53 -32.91
C ALA A 94 29.48 4.80 -31.50
N MET A 95 29.17 3.76 -30.76
CA MET A 95 28.66 3.79 -29.37
C MET A 95 29.71 3.32 -28.35
N LYS A 96 31.02 3.47 -28.64
CA LYS A 96 32.09 3.00 -27.74
C LYS A 96 32.06 3.60 -26.32
N ASP A 97 31.37 4.72 -26.15
CA ASP A 97 31.19 5.37 -24.85
C ASP A 97 29.97 4.79 -24.08
N ALA A 98 29.25 3.82 -24.65
CA ALA A 98 28.17 3.13 -23.97
C ALA A 98 28.72 2.35 -22.75
N GLN A 99 28.00 2.41 -21.64
CA GLN A 99 28.41 1.72 -20.42
C GLN A 99 27.98 0.25 -20.42
N TYR A 100 26.82 -0.05 -21.01
CA TYR A 100 26.24 -1.37 -21.06
C TYR A 100 25.69 -1.71 -22.45
N CYS A 101 25.82 -3.00 -22.82
CA CYS A 101 25.20 -3.58 -24.00
C CYS A 101 24.30 -4.73 -23.57
N ILE A 102 22.98 -4.63 -23.80
CA ILE A 102 22.01 -5.69 -23.56
C ILE A 102 21.88 -6.55 -24.80
N THR A 103 21.95 -7.88 -24.65
CA THR A 103 21.67 -8.83 -25.73
C THR A 103 21.02 -10.11 -25.19
N GLY A 104 20.47 -10.91 -26.09
CA GLY A 104 19.85 -12.21 -25.78
C GLY A 104 19.74 -13.09 -27.04
N TYR A 105 19.04 -14.19 -26.91
CA TYR A 105 18.99 -15.24 -27.95
C TYR A 105 17.77 -15.15 -28.88
N GLU A 106 17.13 -13.97 -28.96
CA GLU A 106 16.16 -13.70 -30.06
C GLU A 106 16.83 -13.37 -31.39
N ILE A 107 18.16 -13.23 -31.40
CA ILE A 107 18.99 -13.09 -32.58
C ILE A 107 19.89 -14.31 -32.75
N ASN A 108 20.50 -14.45 -33.93
CA ASN A 108 21.39 -15.57 -34.26
C ASN A 108 22.57 -15.66 -33.27
N GLU A 109 22.91 -16.86 -32.83
CA GLU A 109 24.00 -17.14 -31.89
C GLU A 109 25.35 -16.54 -32.33
N GLN A 110 25.68 -16.58 -33.62
CA GLN A 110 26.95 -16.01 -34.13
C GLN A 110 26.99 -14.50 -33.93
N SER A 111 25.84 -13.81 -34.05
CA SER A 111 25.73 -12.37 -33.74
C SER A 111 25.90 -12.13 -32.26
N VAL A 112 25.29 -12.93 -31.36
CA VAL A 112 25.47 -12.81 -29.90
C VAL A 112 26.96 -12.97 -29.54
N ARG A 113 27.61 -14.03 -30.06
CA ARG A 113 29.05 -14.28 -29.82
C ARG A 113 29.90 -13.09 -30.29
N HIS A 114 29.61 -12.53 -31.46
CA HIS A 114 30.34 -11.40 -32.00
C HIS A 114 30.12 -10.12 -31.17
N ILE A 115 28.89 -9.84 -30.79
CA ILE A 115 28.54 -8.69 -29.88
C ILE A 115 29.31 -8.78 -28.58
N LEU A 116 29.31 -9.94 -27.90
CA LEU A 116 29.98 -10.11 -26.62
C LEU A 116 31.50 -9.87 -26.74
N ARG A 117 32.12 -10.45 -27.77
CA ARG A 117 33.55 -10.23 -28.03
C ARG A 117 33.86 -8.78 -28.31
N LYS A 118 33.11 -8.12 -29.22
CA LYS A 118 33.35 -6.71 -29.62
C LYS A 118 33.07 -5.75 -28.44
N ALA A 119 32.02 -5.95 -27.69
CA ALA A 119 31.74 -5.15 -26.48
C ALA A 119 32.88 -5.25 -25.46
N ARG A 120 33.42 -6.45 -25.22
CA ARG A 120 34.59 -6.65 -24.36
C ARG A 120 35.83 -5.90 -24.88
N GLU A 121 36.11 -5.97 -26.17
CA GLU A 121 37.22 -5.27 -26.81
C GLU A 121 37.12 -3.74 -26.60
N LEU A 122 35.91 -3.19 -26.61
CA LEU A 122 35.62 -1.76 -26.41
C LEU A 122 35.47 -1.39 -24.92
N GLY A 123 35.51 -2.33 -24.00
CA GLY A 123 35.32 -2.10 -22.57
C GLY A 123 33.87 -1.85 -22.16
N ILE A 124 32.90 -2.17 -23.02
CA ILE A 124 31.47 -2.08 -22.75
C ILE A 124 31.02 -3.30 -21.94
N LYS A 125 30.38 -3.08 -20.80
CA LYS A 125 29.83 -4.19 -19.98
C LYS A 125 28.63 -4.83 -20.66
N THR A 126 28.55 -6.16 -20.64
CA THR A 126 27.47 -6.89 -21.29
C THR A 126 26.45 -7.41 -20.28
N VAL A 127 25.16 -7.25 -20.58
CA VAL A 127 24.04 -7.81 -19.81
C VAL A 127 23.29 -8.77 -20.71
N VAL A 128 23.25 -10.04 -20.35
CA VAL A 128 22.65 -11.08 -21.20
C VAL A 128 21.47 -11.74 -20.51
N ASN A 129 20.33 -11.76 -21.20
CA ASN A 129 19.20 -12.64 -20.88
C ASN A 129 19.15 -13.79 -21.91
N PRO A 130 19.46 -15.03 -21.54
CA PRO A 130 19.52 -16.16 -22.47
C PRO A 130 18.11 -16.72 -22.74
N SER A 131 17.26 -15.91 -23.32
CA SER A 131 15.89 -16.28 -23.67
C SER A 131 15.64 -16.08 -25.19
N PRO A 132 15.25 -17.14 -25.92
CA PRO A 132 15.13 -18.53 -25.47
C PRO A 132 16.47 -19.12 -25.01
N VAL A 133 16.41 -20.06 -24.06
CA VAL A 133 17.63 -20.73 -23.55
C VAL A 133 18.25 -21.57 -24.68
N PRO A 134 19.57 -21.44 -24.96
CA PRO A 134 20.24 -22.29 -25.92
C PRO A 134 20.16 -23.77 -25.49
N ASP A 135 20.20 -24.67 -26.46
CA ASP A 135 20.17 -26.13 -26.28
C ASP A 135 21.57 -26.79 -26.22
N TYR A 136 22.60 -25.97 -26.09
CA TYR A 136 24.01 -26.35 -25.98
C TYR A 136 24.70 -25.52 -24.88
N VAL A 137 25.89 -25.94 -24.45
CA VAL A 137 26.73 -25.20 -23.48
C VAL A 137 27.58 -24.17 -24.23
N PRO A 138 27.29 -22.84 -24.12
CA PRO A 138 28.08 -21.82 -24.80
C PRO A 138 29.49 -21.71 -24.19
N ASP A 139 30.52 -21.76 -25.04
CA ASP A 139 31.93 -21.65 -24.64
C ASP A 139 32.47 -20.20 -24.58
N TYR A 140 31.61 -19.21 -24.85
CA TYR A 140 31.94 -17.79 -24.91
C TYR A 140 31.24 -16.94 -23.84
N TRP A 141 30.56 -17.57 -22.90
CA TRP A 141 29.85 -16.85 -21.83
C TRP A 141 30.79 -16.22 -20.79
N GLY A 142 32.08 -16.56 -20.78
CA GLY A 142 33.08 -15.87 -19.98
C GLY A 142 33.25 -14.37 -20.31
N ASP A 143 32.69 -13.92 -21.43
CA ASP A 143 32.65 -12.51 -21.83
C ASP A 143 31.40 -11.76 -21.28
N ILE A 144 30.49 -12.44 -20.58
CA ILE A 144 29.29 -11.86 -19.98
C ILE A 144 29.63 -11.19 -18.65
N SER A 145 29.35 -9.88 -18.55
CA SER A 145 29.53 -9.15 -17.29
C SER A 145 28.43 -9.46 -16.28
N ILE A 146 27.17 -9.46 -16.74
CA ILE A 146 25.98 -9.74 -15.91
C ILE A 146 25.07 -10.69 -16.69
N LEU A 147 24.78 -11.85 -16.08
CA LEU A 147 23.82 -12.81 -16.62
C LEU A 147 22.51 -12.72 -15.83
N ILE A 148 21.38 -12.50 -16.52
CA ILE A 148 20.06 -12.48 -15.88
C ILE A 148 19.21 -13.61 -16.40
N LEU A 149 18.65 -14.41 -15.49
CA LEU A 149 17.82 -15.59 -15.79
C LEU A 149 16.61 -15.62 -14.84
N ASN A 150 15.59 -16.37 -15.24
CA ASN A 150 14.54 -16.77 -14.30
C ASN A 150 14.84 -18.17 -13.70
N GLU A 151 13.97 -18.61 -12.77
CA GLU A 151 14.10 -19.90 -12.08
C GLU A 151 14.19 -21.09 -13.05
N VAL A 152 13.42 -21.06 -14.13
CA VAL A 152 13.38 -22.13 -15.12
C VAL A 152 14.64 -22.11 -16.00
N GLU A 153 15.06 -20.92 -16.39
CA GLU A 153 16.22 -20.73 -17.28
C GLU A 153 17.52 -21.16 -16.59
N ILE A 154 17.74 -20.78 -15.33
CA ILE A 154 18.94 -21.19 -14.58
C ILE A 154 18.99 -22.71 -14.36
N GLY A 155 17.85 -23.31 -14.02
CA GLY A 155 17.76 -24.77 -13.88
C GLY A 155 18.13 -25.49 -15.18
N ARG A 156 17.54 -25.06 -16.30
CA ARG A 156 17.82 -25.65 -17.62
C ARG A 156 19.29 -25.52 -18.03
N MET A 157 19.92 -24.37 -17.75
CA MET A 157 21.33 -24.19 -18.07
C MET A 157 22.25 -25.08 -17.23
N LEU A 158 21.95 -25.26 -15.92
CA LEU A 158 22.71 -26.17 -15.06
C LEU A 158 22.55 -27.64 -15.51
N ASP A 159 21.34 -28.05 -15.86
CA ASP A 159 21.06 -29.38 -16.40
C ASP A 159 21.84 -29.65 -17.70
N LEU A 160 21.88 -28.68 -18.61
CA LEU A 160 22.67 -28.79 -19.86
C LEU A 160 24.17 -28.94 -19.59
N ALA A 161 24.69 -28.30 -18.57
CA ALA A 161 26.08 -28.44 -18.15
C ALA A 161 26.35 -29.77 -17.38
N GLY A 162 25.33 -30.57 -17.11
CA GLY A 162 25.43 -31.79 -16.31
C GLY A 162 25.83 -31.54 -14.84
N VAL A 163 25.44 -30.37 -14.32
CA VAL A 163 25.78 -29.90 -12.98
C VAL A 163 24.62 -30.17 -12.03
N GLU A 164 24.84 -30.97 -11.00
CA GLU A 164 23.84 -31.20 -9.96
C GLU A 164 23.67 -29.94 -9.10
N TYR A 165 22.44 -29.54 -8.82
CA TYR A 165 22.08 -28.35 -8.04
C TYR A 165 20.81 -28.57 -7.24
N THR A 166 20.58 -27.72 -6.22
CA THR A 166 19.38 -27.75 -5.39
C THR A 166 18.43 -26.65 -5.83
N PRO A 167 17.27 -26.95 -6.45
CA PRO A 167 16.27 -25.95 -6.81
C PRO A 167 15.85 -25.11 -5.58
N GLY A 168 15.82 -23.78 -5.72
CA GLY A 168 15.52 -22.86 -4.63
C GLY A 168 16.73 -22.42 -3.79
N ASN A 169 17.87 -23.09 -3.88
CA ASN A 169 19.14 -22.64 -3.33
C ASN A 169 19.88 -21.77 -4.37
N TRP A 170 19.47 -20.50 -4.47
CA TRP A 170 19.93 -19.61 -5.55
C TRP A 170 21.42 -19.26 -5.43
N GLU A 171 21.97 -19.19 -4.23
CA GLU A 171 23.40 -18.97 -4.01
C GLU A 171 24.23 -20.14 -4.56
N GLU A 172 23.82 -21.37 -4.27
CA GLU A 172 24.44 -22.57 -4.84
C GLU A 172 24.30 -22.60 -6.37
N CYS A 173 23.08 -22.34 -6.89
CA CYS A 173 22.83 -22.32 -8.33
C CYS A 173 23.73 -21.29 -9.04
N ALA A 174 23.80 -20.07 -8.54
CA ALA A 174 24.62 -19.00 -9.12
C ALA A 174 26.13 -19.32 -9.03
N GLY A 175 26.60 -19.88 -7.92
CA GLY A 175 27.99 -20.33 -7.78
C GLY A 175 28.36 -21.39 -8.80
N LYS A 176 27.47 -22.38 -9.03
CA LYS A 176 27.65 -23.44 -10.03
C LYS A 176 27.58 -22.89 -11.47
N MET A 177 26.71 -21.91 -11.74
CA MET A 177 26.68 -21.21 -13.02
C MET A 177 27.99 -20.49 -13.33
N ARG A 178 28.55 -19.77 -12.36
CA ARG A 178 29.86 -19.13 -12.51
C ARG A 178 30.97 -20.14 -12.81
N GLN A 179 30.96 -21.27 -12.11
CA GLN A 179 31.96 -22.33 -12.30
C GLN A 179 31.81 -23.00 -13.68
N ALA A 180 30.58 -23.27 -14.14
CA ALA A 180 30.33 -23.98 -15.38
C ALA A 180 30.55 -23.10 -16.64
N TYR A 181 30.20 -21.81 -16.56
CA TYR A 181 30.14 -20.92 -17.72
C TYR A 181 31.12 -19.76 -17.67
N GLY A 182 31.79 -19.51 -16.56
CA GLY A 182 32.75 -18.42 -16.42
C GLY A 182 32.14 -17.02 -16.40
N VAL A 183 30.82 -16.89 -16.23
CA VAL A 183 30.11 -15.61 -16.22
C VAL A 183 30.47 -14.75 -15.01
N GLY A 184 30.31 -13.43 -15.15
CA GLY A 184 30.55 -12.46 -14.07
C GLY A 184 29.45 -12.50 -12.99
N ASP A 185 28.73 -11.42 -12.87
CA ASP A 185 27.62 -11.30 -11.92
C ASP A 185 26.35 -12.01 -12.42
N ILE A 186 25.51 -12.47 -11.50
CA ILE A 186 24.29 -13.22 -11.84
C ILE A 186 23.10 -12.61 -11.12
N VAL A 187 22.00 -12.48 -11.85
CA VAL A 187 20.68 -12.12 -11.32
C VAL A 187 19.69 -13.22 -11.63
N VAL A 188 18.95 -13.67 -10.63
CA VAL A 188 17.86 -14.65 -10.79
C VAL A 188 16.56 -13.96 -10.42
N THR A 189 15.65 -13.79 -11.40
CA THR A 189 14.30 -13.28 -11.15
C THR A 189 13.39 -14.41 -10.69
N LEU A 190 12.66 -14.17 -9.58
CA LEU A 190 11.87 -15.19 -8.85
C LEU A 190 10.35 -14.87 -8.90
N GLY A 191 9.91 -14.12 -9.91
CA GLY A 191 8.51 -13.72 -10.05
C GLY A 191 7.97 -13.01 -8.79
N GLU A 192 6.90 -13.53 -8.23
CA GLU A 192 6.30 -12.99 -6.99
C GLU A 192 7.20 -13.11 -5.75
N ASN A 193 8.22 -13.97 -5.81
CA ASN A 193 9.21 -14.14 -4.73
C ASN A 193 10.38 -13.14 -4.81
N GLY A 194 10.39 -12.24 -5.81
CA GLY A 194 11.37 -11.17 -5.94
C GLY A 194 12.58 -11.52 -6.77
N PHE A 195 13.78 -11.37 -6.23
CA PHE A 195 15.01 -11.67 -6.93
C PHE A 195 16.13 -12.14 -6.00
N PHE A 196 17.09 -12.82 -6.59
CA PHE A 196 18.41 -13.10 -6.02
C PHE A 196 19.48 -12.49 -6.93
N CYS A 197 20.56 -11.93 -6.39
CA CYS A 197 21.72 -11.53 -7.19
C CYS A 197 23.05 -11.80 -6.47
N ILE A 198 24.10 -12.06 -7.26
CA ILE A 198 25.49 -12.08 -6.79
C ILE A 198 26.25 -10.97 -7.51
N GLU A 199 26.85 -10.05 -6.74
CA GLU A 199 27.72 -8.97 -7.18
C GLU A 199 29.13 -9.21 -6.58
N GLY A 200 30.09 -9.56 -7.41
CA GLY A 200 31.39 -10.02 -6.91
C GLY A 200 31.26 -11.25 -5.99
N ASP A 201 31.65 -11.11 -4.74
CA ASP A 201 31.54 -12.17 -3.72
C ASP A 201 30.36 -11.98 -2.77
N ARG A 202 29.47 -11.04 -3.06
CA ARG A 202 28.32 -10.72 -2.20
C ARG A 202 27.01 -11.21 -2.80
N ALA A 203 26.29 -11.99 -2.05
CA ALA A 203 24.97 -12.49 -2.40
C ALA A 203 23.88 -11.68 -1.70
N TYR A 204 22.82 -11.35 -2.44
CA TYR A 204 21.66 -10.60 -1.95
C TYR A 204 20.37 -11.28 -2.43
N GLN A 205 19.36 -11.26 -1.58
CA GLN A 205 18.02 -11.70 -1.94
C GLN A 205 17.01 -10.72 -1.35
N ALA A 206 16.03 -10.34 -2.16
CA ALA A 206 14.92 -9.51 -1.71
C ALA A 206 13.59 -10.13 -2.14
N PRO A 207 12.55 -10.06 -1.28
CA PRO A 207 11.22 -10.55 -1.63
C PRO A 207 10.57 -9.70 -2.71
N GLY A 208 9.62 -10.28 -3.43
CA GLY A 208 8.74 -9.55 -4.32
C GLY A 208 7.81 -8.59 -3.54
N ILE A 209 7.33 -7.58 -4.24
CA ILE A 209 6.33 -6.67 -3.70
C ILE A 209 4.96 -7.26 -4.02
N SER A 210 4.19 -7.56 -2.98
CA SER A 210 2.86 -8.15 -3.13
C SER A 210 1.89 -7.13 -3.75
N VAL A 211 1.39 -7.46 -4.94
CA VAL A 211 0.45 -6.64 -5.72
C VAL A 211 -0.55 -7.55 -6.45
N CYS A 212 -1.68 -6.99 -6.85
CA CYS A 212 -2.58 -7.70 -7.76
C CYS A 212 -2.04 -7.67 -9.18
N SER A 213 -1.53 -8.80 -9.63
CA SER A 213 -1.07 -8.94 -11.01
C SER A 213 -2.26 -9.06 -11.95
N LYS A 214 -2.28 -8.22 -12.99
CA LYS A 214 -3.22 -8.31 -14.11
C LYS A 214 -2.59 -9.01 -15.31
N ASP A 215 -1.36 -8.62 -15.64
CA ASP A 215 -0.63 -9.12 -16.80
C ASP A 215 0.87 -9.13 -16.48
N THR A 216 1.48 -10.31 -16.46
CA THR A 216 2.91 -10.49 -16.20
C THR A 216 3.77 -10.45 -17.46
N THR A 217 3.15 -10.26 -18.64
CA THR A 217 3.86 -10.22 -19.92
C THR A 217 4.85 -9.05 -19.96
N GLY A 218 6.10 -9.34 -20.27
CA GLY A 218 7.17 -8.34 -20.35
C GLY A 218 7.74 -7.87 -18.99
N ALA A 219 7.29 -8.45 -17.86
CA ALA A 219 7.86 -8.08 -16.55
C ALA A 219 9.36 -8.37 -16.48
N GLY A 220 9.83 -9.50 -17.02
CA GLY A 220 11.26 -9.83 -17.09
C GLY A 220 12.05 -8.84 -17.95
N ASP A 221 11.49 -8.41 -19.08
CA ASP A 221 12.10 -7.41 -19.95
C ASP A 221 12.13 -6.03 -19.26
N GLY A 222 11.05 -5.70 -18.53
CA GLY A 222 10.96 -4.49 -17.69
C GLY A 222 12.01 -4.50 -16.58
N PHE A 223 12.23 -5.66 -15.94
CA PHE A 223 13.29 -5.83 -14.93
C PHE A 223 14.66 -5.61 -15.56
N LEU A 224 14.95 -6.29 -16.67
CA LEU A 224 16.22 -6.18 -17.39
C LEU A 224 16.52 -4.73 -17.79
N GLY A 225 15.56 -4.05 -18.43
CA GLY A 225 15.74 -2.68 -18.90
C GLY A 225 15.92 -1.68 -17.75
N SER A 226 15.03 -1.71 -16.76
CA SER A 226 15.10 -0.78 -15.62
C SER A 226 16.32 -1.00 -14.73
N MET A 227 16.72 -2.26 -14.49
CA MET A 227 17.96 -2.60 -13.78
C MET A 227 19.18 -2.03 -14.53
N THR A 228 19.28 -2.27 -15.84
CA THR A 228 20.45 -1.82 -16.62
C THR A 228 20.51 -0.29 -16.69
N ALA A 229 19.38 0.39 -16.80
CA ALA A 229 19.31 1.85 -16.72
C ALA A 229 19.88 2.38 -15.39
N ARG A 230 19.50 1.78 -14.26
CA ARG A 230 20.00 2.16 -12.94
C ARG A 230 21.49 1.91 -12.78
N LEU A 231 21.98 0.79 -13.31
CA LEU A 231 23.43 0.52 -13.39
C LEU A 231 24.19 1.58 -14.17
N SER A 232 23.64 2.06 -15.31
CA SER A 232 24.26 3.12 -16.11
C SER A 232 24.28 4.48 -15.39
N MET A 233 23.40 4.69 -14.43
CA MET A 233 23.36 5.86 -13.56
C MET A 233 24.29 5.76 -12.35
N GLY A 234 24.96 4.60 -12.16
CA GLY A 234 25.98 4.39 -11.12
C GLY A 234 25.51 3.62 -9.89
N ASP A 235 24.30 3.05 -9.91
CA ASP A 235 23.84 2.18 -8.82
C ASP A 235 24.67 0.89 -8.75
N SER A 236 24.78 0.28 -7.55
CA SER A 236 25.25 -1.09 -7.39
C SER A 236 24.27 -2.08 -8.07
N LEU A 237 24.73 -3.29 -8.37
CA LEU A 237 23.82 -4.32 -8.92
C LEU A 237 22.66 -4.60 -7.97
N HIS A 238 22.92 -4.66 -6.66
CA HIS A 238 21.91 -4.85 -5.64
C HIS A 238 20.85 -3.74 -5.67
N ASP A 239 21.27 -2.46 -5.67
CA ASP A 239 20.34 -1.33 -5.66
C ASP A 239 19.55 -1.22 -6.97
N ALA A 240 20.20 -1.50 -8.10
CA ALA A 240 19.55 -1.57 -9.41
C ALA A 240 18.48 -2.68 -9.46
N CYS A 241 18.75 -3.85 -8.87
CA CYS A 241 17.77 -4.93 -8.74
C CYS A 241 16.62 -4.57 -7.78
N LEU A 242 16.87 -3.87 -6.68
CA LEU A 242 15.83 -3.35 -5.79
C LEU A 242 14.89 -2.38 -6.51
N TYR A 243 15.46 -1.46 -7.32
CA TYR A 243 14.67 -0.57 -8.14
C TYR A 243 13.84 -1.34 -9.17
N ALA A 244 14.46 -2.28 -9.90
CA ALA A 244 13.77 -3.09 -10.91
C ALA A 244 12.63 -3.93 -10.32
N ASN A 245 12.80 -4.48 -9.11
CA ASN A 245 11.75 -5.19 -8.39
C ASN A 245 10.54 -4.29 -8.09
N LYS A 246 10.77 -3.04 -7.65
CA LYS A 246 9.72 -2.04 -7.47
C LYS A 246 9.07 -1.64 -8.81
N TYR A 247 9.87 -1.43 -9.85
CA TYR A 247 9.41 -1.09 -11.19
C TYR A 247 8.45 -2.16 -11.74
N CYS A 248 8.83 -3.43 -11.62
CA CYS A 248 8.00 -4.56 -12.03
C CYS A 248 6.70 -4.67 -11.24
N SER A 249 6.70 -4.30 -9.95
CA SER A 249 5.45 -4.30 -9.17
C SER A 249 4.39 -3.33 -9.73
N ILE A 250 4.81 -2.24 -10.38
CA ILE A 250 3.89 -1.33 -11.09
C ILE A 250 3.47 -1.95 -12.43
N THR A 251 4.43 -2.48 -13.16
CA THR A 251 4.25 -3.05 -14.51
C THR A 251 3.17 -4.13 -14.52
N VAL A 252 3.26 -5.12 -13.62
CA VAL A 252 2.33 -6.26 -13.58
C VAL A 252 0.89 -5.91 -13.16
N GLN A 253 0.64 -4.71 -12.68
CA GLN A 253 -0.71 -4.22 -12.35
C GLN A 253 -1.43 -3.55 -13.54
N ARG A 254 -0.75 -3.41 -14.68
CA ARG A 254 -1.24 -2.75 -15.89
C ARG A 254 -1.39 -3.77 -17.02
N ASP A 255 -2.22 -3.47 -17.99
CA ASP A 255 -2.41 -4.33 -19.17
C ASP A 255 -1.35 -4.05 -20.24
N GLY A 256 -0.86 -5.10 -20.88
CA GLY A 256 0.11 -5.06 -21.97
C GLY A 256 1.56 -4.93 -21.49
N THR A 257 2.50 -4.98 -22.44
CA THR A 257 3.94 -4.97 -22.17
C THR A 257 4.48 -3.54 -22.14
N ILE A 258 4.71 -2.95 -23.29
CA ILE A 258 5.28 -1.58 -23.39
C ILE A 258 4.36 -0.54 -22.75
N SER A 259 3.04 -0.69 -22.90
CA SER A 259 2.05 0.22 -22.29
C SER A 259 2.07 0.19 -20.75
N SER A 260 2.52 -0.92 -20.16
CA SER A 260 2.55 -1.09 -18.71
C SER A 260 3.76 -0.43 -18.03
N TYR A 261 4.84 -0.17 -18.74
CA TYR A 261 6.07 0.40 -18.19
C TYR A 261 5.87 1.85 -17.74
N PRO A 262 6.12 2.19 -16.46
CA PRO A 262 6.05 3.57 -15.99
C PRO A 262 7.26 4.40 -16.46
N THR A 263 7.08 5.71 -16.55
CA THR A 263 8.22 6.65 -16.65
C THR A 263 8.95 6.74 -15.31
N ALA A 264 10.17 7.30 -15.29
CA ALA A 264 10.91 7.54 -14.05
C ALA A 264 10.09 8.39 -13.06
N GLU A 265 9.46 9.46 -13.54
CA GLU A 265 8.64 10.35 -12.73
C GLU A 265 7.41 9.62 -12.14
N GLU A 266 6.70 8.82 -12.94
CA GLU A 266 5.59 8.00 -12.47
C GLU A 266 6.05 6.97 -11.42
N ALA A 267 7.18 6.30 -11.67
CA ALA A 267 7.74 5.31 -10.76
C ALA A 267 8.14 5.96 -9.41
N GLU A 268 8.83 7.09 -9.44
CA GLU A 268 9.21 7.83 -8.23
C GLU A 268 8.00 8.32 -7.44
N ALA A 269 6.99 8.85 -8.12
CA ALA A 269 5.75 9.28 -7.47
C ALA A 269 5.05 8.13 -6.74
N ILE A 270 5.07 6.91 -7.32
CA ILE A 270 4.50 5.72 -6.70
C ILE A 270 5.40 5.21 -5.56
N PHE A 271 6.73 5.19 -5.74
CA PHE A 271 7.67 4.70 -4.74
C PHE A 271 7.72 5.57 -3.47
N ASN A 272 7.54 6.88 -3.64
CA ASN A 272 7.57 7.87 -2.55
C ASN A 272 6.19 8.09 -1.93
N ARG A 273 5.15 7.45 -2.45
CA ARG A 273 3.80 7.58 -1.92
C ARG A 273 3.69 6.84 -0.60
N LYS A 274 3.36 7.59 0.45
CA LYS A 274 2.99 7.00 1.74
C LYS A 274 1.70 6.20 1.61
N ASP A 275 1.66 5.06 2.24
CA ASP A 275 0.46 4.23 2.28
C ASP A 275 -0.28 4.34 3.63
N MET A 276 -1.40 3.62 3.76
CA MET A 276 -2.18 3.58 4.99
C MET A 276 -1.33 3.14 6.20
N TYR A 277 -0.37 2.23 6.03
CA TYR A 277 0.48 1.76 7.13
C TYR A 277 1.43 2.86 7.63
N ASP A 278 2.00 3.65 6.71
CA ASP A 278 2.85 4.79 7.09
C ASP A 278 2.06 5.81 7.90
N TYR A 279 0.81 6.09 7.52
CA TYR A 279 -0.06 6.99 8.26
C TYR A 279 -0.50 6.44 9.63
N ILE A 280 -0.63 5.11 9.79
CA ILE A 280 -0.82 4.49 11.11
C ILE A 280 0.37 4.83 12.01
N LEU A 281 1.59 4.65 11.52
CA LEU A 281 2.80 4.95 12.29
C LEU A 281 2.95 6.44 12.62
N GLU A 282 2.54 7.33 11.72
CA GLU A 282 2.55 8.79 11.93
C GLU A 282 1.52 9.29 12.97
N SER A 283 0.58 8.45 13.37
CA SER A 283 -0.48 8.84 14.34
C SER A 283 0.10 9.30 15.68
N LYS A 284 1.17 8.67 16.13
CA LYS A 284 1.89 9.06 17.35
C LYS A 284 2.38 10.50 17.29
N GLU A 285 3.07 10.86 16.22
CA GLU A 285 3.60 12.21 16.03
C GLU A 285 2.49 13.24 15.84
N ALA A 286 1.40 12.87 15.15
CA ALA A 286 0.23 13.73 14.99
C ALA A 286 -0.43 14.05 16.33
N VAL A 287 -0.62 13.05 17.20
CA VAL A 287 -1.17 13.27 18.56
C VAL A 287 -0.23 14.15 19.39
N ARG A 288 1.07 13.90 19.39
CA ARG A 288 2.06 14.71 20.10
C ARG A 288 2.05 16.15 19.61
N HIS A 289 2.05 16.38 18.31
CA HIS A 289 1.97 17.72 17.72
C HIS A 289 0.71 18.48 18.18
N ILE A 290 -0.46 17.81 18.18
CA ILE A 290 -1.71 18.42 18.67
C ILE A 290 -1.60 18.77 20.15
N VAL A 291 -0.96 17.94 20.97
CA VAL A 291 -0.75 18.20 22.40
C VAL A 291 0.21 19.36 22.61
N ASP A 292 1.33 19.39 21.89
CA ASP A 292 2.35 20.43 22.02
C ASP A 292 1.80 21.82 21.62
N GLU A 293 0.99 21.86 20.55
CA GLU A 293 0.42 23.10 20.00
C GLU A 293 -1.02 23.39 20.52
N GLN A 294 -1.51 22.66 21.51
CA GLN A 294 -2.90 22.72 21.98
C GLN A 294 -3.38 24.12 22.36
N ASP A 295 -2.49 24.98 22.88
CA ASP A 295 -2.86 26.34 23.32
C ASP A 295 -3.19 27.23 22.12
N GLU A 296 -2.43 27.16 21.06
CA GLU A 296 -2.69 27.92 19.83
C GLU A 296 -3.84 27.32 19.02
N LEU A 297 -3.84 25.98 18.85
CA LEU A 297 -4.88 25.28 18.09
C LEU A 297 -6.29 25.49 18.64
N LEU A 298 -6.44 25.50 19.95
CA LEU A 298 -7.74 25.60 20.62
C LEU A 298 -8.10 27.01 21.05
N LYS A 299 -7.22 28.01 20.90
CA LYS A 299 -7.38 29.37 21.41
C LYS A 299 -8.71 29.98 21.01
N THR A 300 -9.04 30.01 19.73
CA THR A 300 -10.28 30.65 19.22
C THR A 300 -11.54 29.96 19.74
N ALA A 301 -11.53 28.63 19.84
CA ALA A 301 -12.63 27.86 20.42
C ALA A 301 -12.78 28.12 21.92
N LEU A 302 -11.69 28.16 22.66
CA LEU A 302 -11.70 28.41 24.09
C LEU A 302 -12.16 29.84 24.42
N GLU A 303 -11.73 30.85 23.65
CA GLU A 303 -12.22 32.23 23.79
C GLU A 303 -13.70 32.34 23.50
N TYR A 304 -14.19 31.63 22.49
CA TYR A 304 -15.60 31.61 22.12
C TYR A 304 -16.50 30.88 23.12
N CYS A 305 -16.03 29.80 23.70
CA CYS A 305 -16.78 28.90 24.59
C CYS A 305 -16.62 29.18 26.09
N CYS A 306 -15.79 30.18 26.50
CA CYS A 306 -15.36 30.32 27.89
C CYS A 306 -16.37 30.91 28.87
N ASP A 307 -17.57 31.30 28.42
CA ASP A 307 -18.60 31.93 29.27
C ASP A 307 -19.17 30.99 30.36
N GLY A 308 -18.72 29.74 30.40
CA GLY A 308 -19.14 28.74 31.40
C GLY A 308 -20.60 28.33 31.35
N LYS A 309 -21.30 28.68 30.27
CA LYS A 309 -22.74 28.46 30.11
C LYS A 309 -23.10 27.21 29.32
N ILE A 310 -22.11 26.47 28.78
CA ILE A 310 -22.40 25.24 27.99
C ILE A 310 -22.99 24.18 28.92
N GLU A 311 -24.18 23.70 28.59
CA GLU A 311 -24.91 22.69 29.38
C GLU A 311 -25.01 21.36 28.63
N GLN A 312 -24.80 21.34 27.32
CA GLN A 312 -24.72 20.13 26.52
C GLN A 312 -23.89 20.36 25.26
N VAL A 313 -23.29 19.28 24.75
CA VAL A 313 -22.48 19.29 23.51
C VAL A 313 -23.01 18.24 22.55
N TYR A 314 -23.18 18.62 21.29
CA TYR A 314 -23.35 17.69 20.18
C TYR A 314 -22.05 17.65 19.37
N VAL A 315 -21.51 16.47 19.16
CA VAL A 315 -20.35 16.23 18.29
C VAL A 315 -20.83 15.45 17.06
N LEU A 316 -20.84 16.12 15.93
CA LEU A 316 -21.44 15.65 14.69
C LEU A 316 -20.36 15.29 13.67
N GLY A 317 -20.45 14.11 13.08
CA GLY A 317 -19.54 13.65 12.04
C GLY A 317 -20.08 12.41 11.31
N SER A 318 -19.45 12.07 10.21
CA SER A 318 -19.75 10.85 9.43
C SER A 318 -18.50 9.98 9.31
N GLY A 319 -18.68 8.66 9.28
CA GLY A 319 -17.57 7.70 9.21
C GLY A 319 -16.55 7.90 10.31
N THR A 320 -15.28 8.00 9.97
CA THR A 320 -14.15 8.20 10.90
C THR A 320 -14.39 9.35 11.88
N SER A 321 -14.98 10.47 11.43
CA SER A 321 -15.29 11.63 12.29
C SER A 321 -16.34 11.29 13.36
N TYR A 322 -17.36 10.51 13.02
CA TYR A 322 -18.34 10.03 14.00
C TYR A 322 -17.71 9.05 15.00
N HIS A 323 -16.87 8.12 14.51
CA HIS A 323 -16.22 7.14 15.37
C HIS A 323 -15.26 7.81 16.37
N ALA A 324 -14.56 8.85 15.93
CA ALA A 324 -13.73 9.67 16.84
C ALA A 324 -14.57 10.40 17.89
N ALA A 325 -15.75 10.90 17.50
CA ALA A 325 -16.70 11.51 18.45
C ALA A 325 -17.17 10.50 19.52
N VAL A 326 -17.50 9.27 19.10
CA VAL A 326 -17.86 8.16 20.02
C VAL A 326 -16.73 7.87 21.00
N SER A 327 -15.47 7.84 20.52
CA SER A 327 -14.28 7.57 21.35
C SER A 327 -14.01 8.68 22.36
N ALA A 328 -14.12 9.93 21.95
CA ALA A 328 -13.84 11.09 22.81
C ALA A 328 -15.00 11.43 23.77
N ARG A 329 -16.22 10.95 23.50
CA ARG A 329 -17.42 11.31 24.25
C ARG A 329 -17.25 11.15 25.74
N LYS A 330 -16.73 10.01 26.22
CA LYS A 330 -16.63 9.69 27.65
C LYS A 330 -15.71 10.66 28.38
N VAL A 331 -14.53 10.92 27.88
CA VAL A 331 -13.59 11.85 28.50
C VAL A 331 -14.14 13.29 28.51
N MET A 332 -14.82 13.71 27.44
CA MET A 332 -15.49 15.02 27.41
C MET A 332 -16.63 15.09 28.43
N GLU A 333 -17.52 14.10 28.48
CA GLU A 333 -18.67 14.07 29.38
C GLU A 333 -18.23 14.04 30.84
N ASP A 334 -17.28 13.20 31.20
CA ASP A 334 -16.81 13.06 32.58
C ASP A 334 -16.02 14.28 33.06
N THR A 335 -15.20 14.90 32.19
CA THR A 335 -14.44 16.10 32.59
C THR A 335 -15.30 17.35 32.62
N MET A 336 -16.14 17.57 31.60
CA MET A 336 -17.02 18.75 31.53
C MET A 336 -18.22 18.65 32.48
N GLN A 337 -18.57 17.44 32.93
CA GLN A 337 -19.74 17.15 33.79
C GLN A 337 -21.07 17.62 33.18
N ILE A 338 -21.19 17.48 31.86
CA ILE A 338 -22.38 17.79 31.06
C ILE A 338 -22.62 16.68 30.04
N LYS A 339 -23.81 16.64 29.44
CA LYS A 339 -24.11 15.64 28.40
C LYS A 339 -23.39 15.95 27.10
N VAL A 340 -22.75 14.91 26.54
CA VAL A 340 -22.07 14.94 25.24
C VAL A 340 -22.72 13.87 24.35
N PHE A 341 -23.25 14.30 23.21
CA PHE A 341 -23.91 13.45 22.22
C PHE A 341 -22.99 13.30 20.99
N ALA A 342 -22.56 12.08 20.68
CA ALA A 342 -21.97 11.75 19.39
C ALA A 342 -23.10 11.31 18.45
N MET A 343 -23.26 11.97 17.32
CA MET A 343 -24.44 11.76 16.46
C MET A 343 -24.10 11.94 14.97
N TYR A 344 -24.84 11.27 14.11
CA TYR A 344 -24.77 11.52 12.67
C TYR A 344 -25.36 12.89 12.31
N PRO A 345 -24.74 13.66 11.39
CA PRO A 345 -25.22 15.00 11.09
C PRO A 345 -26.68 15.03 10.60
N MET A 346 -27.11 14.08 9.77
CA MET A 346 -28.50 14.08 9.29
C MET A 346 -29.50 13.64 10.37
N GLU A 347 -29.12 12.80 11.32
CA GLU A 347 -29.96 12.50 12.48
C GLU A 347 -30.22 13.77 13.30
N PHE A 348 -29.18 14.58 13.51
CA PHE A 348 -29.32 15.89 14.15
C PHE A 348 -30.25 16.82 13.32
N VAL A 349 -30.08 16.84 12.00
CA VAL A 349 -30.92 17.71 11.13
C VAL A 349 -32.39 17.30 11.17
N ASP A 350 -32.67 16.01 11.08
CA ASP A 350 -34.04 15.52 10.86
C ASP A 350 -34.82 15.30 12.18
N ASN A 351 -34.15 14.85 13.23
CA ASN A 351 -34.83 14.36 14.44
C ASN A 351 -34.68 15.27 15.66
N GLU A 352 -33.57 15.99 15.82
CA GLU A 352 -33.37 16.85 16.96
C GLU A 352 -34.17 18.16 16.82
N LYS A 353 -35.10 18.43 17.75
CA LYS A 353 -36.01 19.58 17.69
C LYS A 353 -36.03 20.42 18.98
N VAL A 354 -35.61 19.84 20.09
CA VAL A 354 -35.62 20.49 21.39
C VAL A 354 -34.19 20.70 21.85
N PHE A 355 -33.79 21.97 21.96
CA PHE A 355 -32.43 22.33 22.36
C PHE A 355 -32.43 23.22 23.60
N ASN A 356 -31.45 23.03 24.46
CA ASN A 356 -31.04 24.03 25.41
C ASN A 356 -30.33 25.16 24.68
N LYS A 357 -30.59 26.41 25.00
CA LYS A 357 -29.93 27.57 24.38
C LYS A 357 -28.41 27.60 24.62
N ASN A 358 -27.95 26.91 25.67
CA ASN A 358 -26.54 26.78 26.02
C ASN A 358 -25.92 25.51 25.42
N THR A 359 -26.31 25.18 24.20
CA THR A 359 -25.81 24.02 23.43
C THR A 359 -24.63 24.42 22.54
N LEU A 360 -23.55 23.66 22.62
CA LEU A 360 -22.44 23.71 21.69
C LEU A 360 -22.58 22.59 20.67
N VAL A 361 -22.53 22.93 19.39
CA VAL A 361 -22.55 21.97 18.26
C VAL A 361 -21.19 21.98 17.58
N ILE A 362 -20.51 20.84 17.58
CA ILE A 362 -19.20 20.65 16.96
C ILE A 362 -19.38 19.80 15.72
N GLY A 363 -19.08 20.33 14.55
CA GLY A 363 -19.09 19.58 13.29
C GLY A 363 -17.68 19.17 12.89
N ILE A 364 -17.42 17.86 12.74
CA ILE A 364 -16.12 17.34 12.34
C ILE A 364 -16.18 16.90 10.88
N SER A 365 -15.29 17.45 10.06
CA SER A 365 -15.07 17.03 8.68
C SER A 365 -13.60 17.21 8.34
N GLN A 366 -12.81 16.12 8.32
CA GLN A 366 -11.36 16.21 8.09
C GLN A 366 -11.05 16.94 6.78
N ALA A 367 -11.68 16.57 5.67
CA ALA A 367 -11.54 17.27 4.39
C ALA A 367 -12.34 18.59 4.31
N GLY A 368 -13.23 18.85 5.27
CA GLY A 368 -14.03 20.06 5.36
C GLY A 368 -15.12 20.21 4.31
N ARG A 369 -15.50 19.13 3.60
CA ARG A 369 -16.42 19.16 2.44
C ARG A 369 -17.74 18.41 2.63
N SER A 370 -17.96 17.79 3.79
CA SER A 370 -19.17 16.99 4.05
C SER A 370 -20.43 17.84 4.02
N THR A 371 -21.29 17.64 3.03
CA THR A 371 -22.57 18.39 2.89
C THR A 371 -23.51 18.13 4.06
N SER A 372 -23.49 16.93 4.65
CA SER A 372 -24.32 16.63 5.82
C SER A 372 -23.86 17.39 7.07
N THR A 373 -22.55 17.49 7.30
CA THR A 373 -21.97 18.25 8.40
C THR A 373 -22.25 19.75 8.25
N ILE A 374 -22.12 20.28 7.03
CA ILE A 374 -22.45 21.66 6.70
C ILE A 374 -23.92 21.96 7.02
N LYS A 375 -24.87 21.13 6.53
CA LYS A 375 -26.30 21.28 6.81
C LYS A 375 -26.62 21.26 8.31
N ALA A 376 -25.91 20.45 9.08
CA ALA A 376 -26.12 20.36 10.53
C ALA A 376 -25.63 21.64 11.25
N LEU A 377 -24.48 22.19 10.85
CA LEU A 377 -23.98 23.46 11.36
C LEU A 377 -24.91 24.63 10.98
N ASP A 378 -25.40 24.67 9.75
CA ASP A 378 -26.38 25.69 9.31
C ASP A 378 -27.66 25.66 10.14
N LYS A 379 -28.20 24.44 10.39
CA LYS A 379 -29.35 24.28 11.28
C LYS A 379 -29.06 24.82 12.70
N ALA A 380 -27.90 24.46 13.26
CA ALA A 380 -27.50 24.91 14.59
C ALA A 380 -27.38 26.45 14.66
N LYS A 381 -26.76 27.08 13.67
CA LYS A 381 -26.68 28.56 13.56
C LYS A 381 -28.07 29.21 13.42
N ALA A 382 -28.93 28.62 12.60
CA ALA A 382 -30.30 29.13 12.43
C ALA A 382 -31.13 29.08 13.72
N LEU A 383 -30.79 28.14 14.63
CA LEU A 383 -31.40 28.02 15.95
C LEU A 383 -30.71 28.91 17.03
N GLY A 384 -29.67 29.64 16.66
CA GLY A 384 -28.90 30.49 17.57
C GLY A 384 -28.03 29.71 18.57
N LEU A 385 -27.65 28.47 18.21
CA LEU A 385 -26.74 27.64 19.01
C LEU A 385 -25.28 27.98 18.68
N MET A 386 -24.38 27.73 19.62
CA MET A 386 -22.94 27.89 19.43
C MET A 386 -22.42 26.83 18.47
N THR A 387 -21.57 27.19 17.49
CA THR A 387 -21.05 26.25 16.49
C THR A 387 -19.54 26.30 16.36
N LEU A 388 -18.91 25.11 16.31
CA LEU A 388 -17.50 24.92 15.98
C LEU A 388 -17.37 23.96 14.79
N ALA A 389 -16.45 24.25 13.87
CA ALA A 389 -15.97 23.30 12.87
C ALA A 389 -14.59 22.77 13.25
N ILE A 390 -14.35 21.47 13.12
CA ILE A 390 -13.03 20.85 13.22
C ILE A 390 -12.68 20.28 11.86
N THR A 391 -11.59 20.76 11.26
CA THR A 391 -11.16 20.36 9.89
C THR A 391 -9.65 20.45 9.74
N ALA A 392 -9.06 19.59 8.91
CA ALA A 392 -7.63 19.66 8.56
C ALA A 392 -7.32 20.73 7.49
N ASN A 393 -8.36 21.34 6.91
CA ASN A 393 -8.21 22.42 5.93
C ASN A 393 -9.04 23.64 6.32
N ILE A 394 -8.39 24.68 6.81
CA ILE A 394 -9.06 25.93 7.24
C ILE A 394 -9.64 26.76 6.08
N GLN A 395 -9.38 26.41 4.84
CA GLN A 395 -9.96 27.01 3.64
C GLN A 395 -11.14 26.21 3.08
N ALA A 396 -11.51 25.09 3.73
CA ALA A 396 -12.57 24.23 3.25
C ALA A 396 -13.97 24.81 3.55
N PRO A 397 -15.00 24.48 2.74
CA PRO A 397 -16.35 25.04 2.87
C PRO A 397 -16.94 25.00 4.29
N VAL A 398 -16.73 23.94 5.04
CA VAL A 398 -17.28 23.79 6.41
C VAL A 398 -16.96 24.97 7.34
N THR A 399 -15.86 25.67 7.09
CA THR A 399 -15.40 26.80 7.94
C THR A 399 -16.30 28.01 7.85
N GLU A 400 -17.00 28.20 6.75
CA GLU A 400 -17.95 29.29 6.53
C GLU A 400 -19.30 29.05 7.26
N HIS A 401 -19.55 27.80 7.63
CA HIS A 401 -20.80 27.35 8.24
C HIS A 401 -20.74 27.24 9.77
N ALA A 402 -19.60 27.50 10.39
CA ALA A 402 -19.46 27.56 11.84
C ALA A 402 -19.06 28.96 12.32
N ASP A 403 -19.31 29.25 13.61
CA ASP A 403 -18.90 30.52 14.21
C ASP A 403 -17.39 30.60 14.43
N ARG A 404 -16.77 29.46 14.73
CA ARG A 404 -15.31 29.32 14.85
C ARG A 404 -14.86 27.99 14.29
N THR A 405 -13.58 27.97 13.90
CA THR A 405 -12.92 26.78 13.34
C THR A 405 -11.70 26.41 14.18
N VAL A 406 -11.53 25.11 14.41
CA VAL A 406 -10.36 24.49 15.02
C VAL A 406 -9.64 23.71 13.92
N LEU A 407 -8.34 23.95 13.77
CA LEU A 407 -7.51 23.15 12.86
C LEU A 407 -7.28 21.76 13.45
N LEU A 408 -7.64 20.73 12.69
CA LEU A 408 -7.23 19.36 12.97
C LEU A 408 -5.80 19.16 12.45
N ALA A 409 -4.83 19.37 13.32
CA ALA A 409 -3.41 19.49 12.96
C ALA A 409 -2.73 18.12 12.74
N VAL A 410 -3.31 17.25 11.91
CA VAL A 410 -2.77 15.91 11.58
C VAL A 410 -1.85 15.92 10.35
N GLY A 411 -1.72 17.07 9.67
CA GLY A 411 -0.99 17.16 8.42
C GLY A 411 -1.69 16.42 7.28
N GLU A 412 -0.97 16.23 6.19
CA GLU A 412 -1.52 15.58 4.99
C GLU A 412 -1.69 14.07 5.18
N GLU A 413 -2.80 13.54 4.72
CA GLU A 413 -3.12 12.12 4.69
C GLU A 413 -3.82 11.78 3.37
N LEU A 414 -3.04 11.25 2.40
CA LEU A 414 -3.50 10.99 1.05
C LEU A 414 -4.13 9.60 0.87
N ALA A 415 -3.91 8.66 1.81
CA ALA A 415 -4.56 7.36 1.75
C ALA A 415 -6.09 7.50 1.76
N GLY A 416 -6.79 6.63 1.03
CA GLY A 416 -8.25 6.59 1.03
C GLY A 416 -8.81 6.38 2.44
N PRO A 417 -8.50 5.26 3.11
CA PRO A 417 -8.87 5.03 4.50
C PRO A 417 -8.06 5.91 5.44
N LYS A 418 -8.74 6.80 6.17
CA LYS A 418 -8.11 7.72 7.13
C LYS A 418 -7.76 6.99 8.43
N THR A 419 -6.53 7.19 8.94
CA THR A 419 -6.02 6.55 10.16
C THR A 419 -5.55 7.58 11.18
N LYS A 420 -4.54 8.39 10.87
CA LYS A 420 -4.09 9.45 11.77
C LYS A 420 -5.14 10.55 11.96
N GLY A 421 -6.03 10.73 11.00
CA GLY A 421 -7.19 11.61 11.13
C GLY A 421 -8.14 11.19 12.24
N TYR A 422 -8.32 9.87 12.47
CA TYR A 422 -9.08 9.36 13.61
C TYR A 422 -8.39 9.70 14.94
N GLU A 423 -7.12 9.34 15.10
CA GLU A 423 -6.33 9.58 16.30
C GLU A 423 -6.27 11.07 16.66
N GLY A 424 -5.99 11.92 15.69
CA GLY A 424 -5.96 13.36 15.88
C GLY A 424 -7.32 13.97 16.23
N SER A 425 -8.41 13.42 15.67
CA SER A 425 -9.76 13.87 16.02
C SER A 425 -10.12 13.52 17.46
N VAL A 426 -9.78 12.32 17.94
CA VAL A 426 -9.96 11.92 19.34
C VAL A 426 -9.16 12.84 20.25
N ALA A 427 -7.88 13.06 19.93
CA ALA A 427 -7.01 13.94 20.72
C ALA A 427 -7.52 15.39 20.78
N THR A 428 -7.93 15.96 19.62
CA THR A 428 -8.43 17.34 19.55
C THR A 428 -9.71 17.52 20.38
N LEU A 429 -10.66 16.58 20.28
CA LEU A 429 -11.90 16.61 21.05
C LEU A 429 -11.65 16.46 22.55
N ALA A 430 -10.81 15.50 22.93
CA ALA A 430 -10.45 15.26 24.33
C ALA A 430 -9.81 16.52 24.96
N LEU A 431 -8.82 17.10 24.26
CA LEU A 431 -8.15 18.34 24.73
C LEU A 431 -9.12 19.51 24.81
N LEU A 432 -10.02 19.69 23.83
CA LEU A 432 -11.03 20.74 23.90
C LEU A 432 -11.93 20.57 25.11
N GLY A 433 -12.43 19.36 25.37
CA GLY A 433 -13.26 19.07 26.54
C GLY A 433 -12.52 19.30 27.85
N MET A 434 -11.31 18.78 27.99
CA MET A 434 -10.48 18.94 29.19
C MET A 434 -10.11 20.42 29.45
N LYS A 435 -9.77 21.19 28.43
CA LYS A 435 -9.45 22.63 28.60
C LYS A 435 -10.68 23.46 28.94
N LEU A 436 -11.84 23.18 28.38
CA LEU A 436 -13.09 23.82 28.76
C LEU A 436 -13.46 23.48 30.23
N ALA A 437 -13.26 22.22 30.61
CA ALA A 437 -13.51 21.77 31.99
C ALA A 437 -12.56 22.43 32.99
N GLU A 438 -11.28 22.59 32.68
CA GLU A 438 -10.30 23.31 33.48
C GLU A 438 -10.70 24.79 33.63
N LYS A 439 -11.00 25.48 32.51
CA LYS A 439 -11.41 26.89 32.52
C LYS A 439 -12.69 27.15 33.31
N THR A 440 -13.60 26.19 33.32
CA THR A 440 -14.87 26.29 34.07
C THR A 440 -14.76 25.73 35.50
N GLY A 441 -13.57 25.33 35.95
CA GLY A 441 -13.31 24.82 37.30
C GLY A 441 -13.91 23.44 37.58
N LYS A 442 -14.25 22.65 36.55
CA LYS A 442 -14.78 21.29 36.69
C LYS A 442 -13.68 20.26 36.98
N ILE A 443 -12.48 20.48 36.45
CA ILE A 443 -11.27 19.73 36.79
C ILE A 443 -10.13 20.68 37.12
N THR A 444 -9.12 20.17 37.83
CA THR A 444 -7.88 20.91 38.10
C THR A 444 -6.91 20.83 36.92
N GLY A 445 -5.96 21.77 36.86
CA GLY A 445 -4.87 21.70 35.87
C GLY A 445 -4.06 20.40 35.98
N GLU A 446 -3.83 19.94 37.24
CA GLU A 446 -3.13 18.67 37.49
C GLU A 446 -3.89 17.47 36.86
N ARG A 447 -5.23 17.43 37.02
CA ARG A 447 -6.05 16.37 36.43
C ARG A 447 -6.04 16.42 34.89
N LYS A 448 -6.08 17.62 34.32
CA LYS A 448 -5.94 17.79 32.86
C LYS A 448 -4.59 17.26 32.37
N GLU A 449 -3.50 17.60 33.05
CA GLU A 449 -2.15 17.13 32.68
C GLU A 449 -2.01 15.62 32.81
N GLU A 450 -2.60 15.03 33.87
CA GLU A 450 -2.64 13.58 34.04
C GLU A 450 -3.33 12.89 32.85
N LEU A 451 -4.52 13.36 32.47
CA LEU A 451 -5.27 12.81 31.33
C LEU A 451 -4.55 13.05 29.99
N THR A 452 -3.95 14.21 29.79
CA THR A 452 -3.16 14.52 28.61
C THR A 452 -1.96 13.57 28.51
N ARG A 453 -1.28 13.31 29.61
CA ARG A 453 -0.16 12.35 29.64
C ARG A 453 -0.62 10.94 29.33
N ALA A 454 -1.73 10.49 29.89
CA ALA A 454 -2.31 9.18 29.61
C ALA A 454 -2.61 9.01 28.08
N MET A 455 -3.17 10.05 27.45
CA MET A 455 -3.42 10.06 26.01
C MET A 455 -2.14 9.96 25.19
N VAL A 456 -1.10 10.73 25.53
CA VAL A 456 0.21 10.69 24.86
C VAL A 456 0.86 9.33 25.02
N GLU A 457 0.90 8.79 26.23
CA GLU A 457 1.47 7.46 26.50
C GLU A 457 0.74 6.34 25.74
N THR A 458 -0.58 6.47 25.57
CA THR A 458 -1.39 5.56 24.75
C THR A 458 -0.96 5.64 23.28
N SER A 459 -0.84 6.84 22.74
CA SER A 459 -0.42 7.03 21.34
C SER A 459 1.04 6.61 21.09
N ASP A 460 1.91 6.69 22.09
CA ASP A 460 3.31 6.25 22.00
C ASP A 460 3.45 4.76 21.73
N GLY A 461 2.48 3.96 22.15
CA GLY A 461 2.44 2.52 21.88
C GLY A 461 2.08 2.14 20.44
N ILE A 462 1.53 3.07 19.65
CA ILE A 462 1.00 2.77 18.30
C ILE A 462 1.99 2.03 17.40
N PRO A 463 3.27 2.44 17.25
CA PRO A 463 4.21 1.73 16.40
C PRO A 463 4.45 0.28 16.82
N ASP A 464 4.59 0.01 18.11
CA ASP A 464 4.80 -1.33 18.64
C ASP A 464 3.56 -2.22 18.46
N ILE A 465 2.38 -1.65 18.72
CA ILE A 465 1.09 -2.32 18.47
C ILE A 465 0.95 -2.67 16.98
N ALA A 466 1.29 -1.73 16.10
CA ALA A 466 1.23 -1.94 14.66
C ALA A 466 2.16 -3.07 14.20
N GLN A 467 3.39 -3.11 14.72
CA GLN A 467 4.35 -4.19 14.42
C GLN A 467 3.83 -5.53 14.94
N LYS A 468 3.33 -5.57 16.17
CA LYS A 468 2.75 -6.79 16.76
C LYS A 468 1.54 -7.30 15.97
N ALA A 469 0.68 -6.37 15.54
CA ALA A 469 -0.48 -6.70 14.71
C ALA A 469 -0.08 -7.25 13.33
N TRP A 470 0.98 -6.71 12.75
CA TRP A 470 1.51 -7.25 11.50
C TRP A 470 2.04 -8.67 11.66
N ASP A 471 2.81 -8.95 12.70
CA ASP A 471 3.35 -10.29 12.93
C ASP A 471 2.23 -11.30 13.24
N TRP A 472 1.22 -10.89 14.00
CA TRP A 472 0.01 -11.68 14.22
C TRP A 472 -0.74 -11.96 12.91
N TYR A 473 -0.89 -10.98 12.03
CA TYR A 473 -1.51 -11.17 10.72
C TYR A 473 -0.73 -12.17 9.87
N LYS A 474 0.60 -12.07 9.78
CA LYS A 474 1.43 -13.04 9.04
C LYS A 474 1.17 -14.49 9.48
N THR A 475 0.99 -14.70 10.78
CA THR A 475 0.75 -16.03 11.34
C THR A 475 -0.64 -16.57 10.97
N ASN A 476 -1.63 -15.69 10.80
CA ASN A 476 -3.04 -16.05 10.62
C ASN A 476 -3.58 -15.79 9.20
N LYS A 477 -2.78 -15.22 8.29
CA LYS A 477 -3.26 -14.73 7.00
C LYS A 477 -3.91 -15.80 6.12
N GLU A 478 -3.40 -17.03 6.13
CA GLU A 478 -3.96 -18.11 5.32
C GLU A 478 -5.39 -18.48 5.73
N ASP A 479 -5.72 -18.36 7.02
CA ASP A 479 -7.08 -18.56 7.52
C ASP A 479 -7.92 -17.29 7.27
N LEU A 480 -7.41 -16.12 7.62
CA LEU A 480 -8.13 -14.84 7.48
C LEU A 480 -8.51 -14.52 6.03
N LEU A 481 -7.67 -14.87 5.05
CA LEU A 481 -7.98 -14.67 3.62
C LEU A 481 -9.05 -15.62 3.07
N LYS A 482 -9.42 -16.69 3.79
CA LYS A 482 -10.54 -17.58 3.43
C LYS A 482 -11.89 -17.05 3.92
N CYS A 483 -11.89 -16.02 4.79
CA CYS A 483 -13.12 -15.52 5.37
C CYS A 483 -14.08 -15.00 4.27
N LYS A 484 -15.38 -15.24 4.47
CA LYS A 484 -16.43 -14.69 3.61
C LYS A 484 -17.17 -13.55 4.30
N ARG A 485 -17.15 -13.55 5.62
CA ARG A 485 -17.83 -12.57 6.46
C ARG A 485 -17.02 -12.36 7.74
N ILE A 486 -16.83 -11.11 8.10
CA ILE A 486 -16.18 -10.72 9.36
C ILE A 486 -17.19 -10.00 10.25
N ILE A 487 -17.22 -10.33 11.53
CA ILE A 487 -17.97 -9.62 12.55
C ILE A 487 -16.97 -9.09 13.56
N VAL A 488 -17.09 -7.82 13.91
CA VAL A 488 -16.28 -7.18 14.95
C VAL A 488 -17.15 -6.92 16.16
N ILE A 489 -16.71 -7.36 17.33
CA ILE A 489 -17.44 -7.17 18.59
C ILE A 489 -16.61 -6.29 19.52
N GLY A 490 -17.23 -5.24 20.04
CA GLY A 490 -16.61 -4.33 21.02
C GLY A 490 -17.63 -3.82 22.01
N CYS A 491 -17.16 -3.30 23.15
CA CYS A 491 -18.01 -2.68 24.14
C CYS A 491 -17.23 -1.60 24.92
N ASP A 492 -17.94 -0.82 25.72
CA ASP A 492 -17.38 0.21 26.61
C ASP A 492 -16.37 1.11 25.89
N SER A 493 -15.15 1.27 26.40
CA SER A 493 -14.10 2.13 25.83
C SER A 493 -13.60 1.68 24.44
N CYS A 494 -13.95 0.48 23.97
CA CYS A 494 -13.59 -0.02 22.63
C CYS A 494 -14.68 0.20 21.58
N MET A 495 -15.80 0.86 21.89
CA MET A 495 -16.88 1.09 20.92
C MET A 495 -16.40 1.87 19.68
N GLY A 496 -15.63 2.94 19.88
CA GLY A 496 -15.10 3.71 18.74
C GLY A 496 -14.12 2.91 17.92
N ALA A 497 -13.26 2.10 18.54
CA ALA A 497 -12.33 1.19 17.83
C ALA A 497 -13.06 0.12 17.02
N MET A 498 -14.15 -0.44 17.58
CA MET A 498 -14.99 -1.41 16.87
C MET A 498 -15.61 -0.79 15.61
N LEU A 499 -16.22 0.38 15.73
CA LEU A 499 -16.82 1.10 14.60
C LEU A 499 -15.77 1.48 13.55
N GLU A 500 -14.65 2.06 13.97
CA GLU A 500 -13.59 2.49 13.08
C GLU A 500 -12.87 1.32 12.42
N GLY A 501 -12.55 0.27 13.17
CA GLY A 501 -11.94 -0.95 12.63
C GLY A 501 -12.82 -1.63 11.59
N THR A 502 -14.13 -1.71 11.86
CA THR A 502 -15.12 -2.20 10.88
C THR A 502 -15.08 -1.38 9.60
N LEU A 503 -15.10 -0.03 9.72
CA LEU A 503 -15.01 0.85 8.55
C LEU A 503 -13.71 0.66 7.78
N LYS A 504 -12.58 0.52 8.46
CA LYS A 504 -11.27 0.35 7.80
C LYS A 504 -11.20 -0.95 7.00
N ILE A 505 -11.75 -2.05 7.51
CA ILE A 505 -11.82 -3.32 6.74
C ILE A 505 -12.73 -3.15 5.52
N LEU A 506 -13.88 -2.45 5.64
CA LEU A 506 -14.74 -2.15 4.50
C LEU A 506 -14.03 -1.32 3.43
N GLU A 507 -13.33 -0.28 3.83
CA GLU A 507 -12.68 0.67 2.90
C GLU A 507 -11.43 0.07 2.24
N ALA A 508 -10.57 -0.59 3.01
CA ALA A 508 -9.28 -1.08 2.54
C ALA A 508 -9.37 -2.45 1.88
N ALA A 509 -9.89 -3.45 2.59
CA ALA A 509 -10.00 -4.81 2.10
C ALA A 509 -11.27 -5.05 1.26
N ARG A 510 -12.22 -4.10 1.30
CA ARG A 510 -13.51 -4.18 0.56
C ARG A 510 -14.29 -5.44 0.88
N TYR A 511 -14.21 -5.86 2.13
CA TYR A 511 -14.78 -7.11 2.63
C TYR A 511 -16.14 -6.88 3.27
N SER A 512 -17.00 -7.93 3.27
CA SER A 512 -18.25 -7.89 4.03
C SER A 512 -17.94 -7.99 5.52
N VAL A 513 -18.04 -6.87 6.23
CA VAL A 513 -17.79 -6.76 7.67
C VAL A 513 -18.89 -5.96 8.36
N THR A 514 -19.25 -6.36 9.56
CA THR A 514 -20.23 -5.66 10.42
C THR A 514 -19.68 -5.56 11.84
N GLY A 515 -19.95 -4.45 12.50
CA GLY A 515 -19.58 -4.23 13.91
C GLY A 515 -20.81 -4.23 14.80
N TYR A 516 -20.69 -4.85 15.98
CA TYR A 516 -21.77 -4.89 16.96
C TYR A 516 -21.24 -4.64 18.37
N GLU A 517 -22.09 -3.97 19.16
CA GLU A 517 -21.92 -3.95 20.59
C GLU A 517 -22.17 -5.36 21.15
N LEU A 518 -21.46 -5.73 22.23
CA LEU A 518 -21.43 -7.08 22.78
C LEU A 518 -22.83 -7.63 23.15
N GLU A 519 -23.64 -6.84 23.84
CA GLU A 519 -24.98 -7.29 24.25
C GLU A 519 -25.95 -7.28 23.06
N GLU A 520 -25.90 -6.27 22.22
CA GLU A 520 -26.71 -6.17 20.99
C GLU A 520 -26.47 -7.36 20.06
N PHE A 521 -25.22 -7.85 19.98
CA PHE A 521 -24.90 -9.03 19.19
C PHE A 521 -25.71 -10.27 19.58
N MET A 522 -26.06 -10.41 20.85
CA MET A 522 -26.86 -11.56 21.34
C MET A 522 -28.34 -11.45 20.98
N HIS A 523 -28.80 -10.30 20.47
CA HIS A 523 -30.20 -10.08 20.12
C HIS A 523 -30.47 -10.30 18.63
N GLY A 524 -30.42 -11.59 18.19
CA GLY A 524 -30.80 -12.03 16.85
C GLY A 524 -29.65 -12.34 15.90
N ILE A 525 -28.51 -11.63 16.00
CA ILE A 525 -27.38 -11.78 15.05
C ILE A 525 -26.75 -13.17 15.14
N TYR A 526 -26.73 -13.80 16.31
CA TYR A 526 -26.19 -15.12 16.54
C TYR A 526 -26.86 -16.22 15.69
N HIS A 527 -28.10 -16.01 15.22
CA HIS A 527 -28.80 -16.97 14.31
C HIS A 527 -28.06 -17.12 12.97
N ALA A 528 -27.34 -16.11 12.54
CA ALA A 528 -26.63 -16.09 11.26
C ALA A 528 -25.15 -16.52 11.38
N ILE A 529 -24.72 -17.03 12.55
CA ILE A 529 -23.35 -17.48 12.77
C ILE A 529 -23.22 -18.95 12.38
N ASP A 530 -22.24 -19.23 11.54
CA ASP A 530 -21.90 -20.55 11.03
C ASP A 530 -20.37 -20.73 10.91
N LYS A 531 -19.94 -21.85 10.37
CA LYS A 531 -18.53 -22.20 10.16
C LYS A 531 -17.78 -21.29 9.17
N ASP A 532 -18.48 -20.51 8.36
CA ASP A 532 -17.89 -19.56 7.39
C ASP A 532 -17.80 -18.13 7.98
N THR A 533 -18.19 -17.98 9.26
CA THR A 533 -18.17 -16.69 9.96
C THR A 533 -16.87 -16.51 10.75
N TYR A 534 -16.25 -15.35 10.61
CA TYR A 534 -15.05 -14.93 11.33
C TYR A 534 -15.44 -13.82 12.32
N ILE A 535 -15.14 -14.03 13.60
CA ILE A 535 -15.51 -13.07 14.65
C ILE A 535 -14.23 -12.54 15.31
N LEU A 536 -14.09 -11.23 15.34
CA LEU A 536 -12.98 -10.53 15.96
C LEU A 536 -13.46 -9.75 17.17
N TYR A 537 -13.01 -10.15 18.36
CA TYR A 537 -13.37 -9.56 19.62
C TYR A 537 -12.33 -8.53 20.07
N LEU A 538 -12.77 -7.34 20.48
CA LEU A 538 -11.95 -6.35 21.14
C LEU A 538 -12.06 -6.53 22.66
N GLY A 539 -11.26 -7.45 23.17
CA GLY A 539 -11.34 -7.95 24.55
C GLY A 539 -10.49 -7.15 25.53
N ASN A 540 -10.89 -5.89 25.82
CA ASN A 540 -10.27 -5.09 26.85
C ASN A 540 -10.58 -5.65 28.25
N LYS A 541 -9.71 -5.36 29.25
CA LYS A 541 -9.89 -5.75 30.66
C LYS A 541 -11.03 -4.98 31.32
N SER A 542 -12.24 -5.17 30.84
CA SER A 542 -13.47 -4.64 31.41
C SER A 542 -14.26 -5.73 32.13
N LYS A 543 -15.31 -5.35 32.85
CA LYS A 543 -16.27 -6.28 33.44
C LYS A 543 -16.94 -7.21 32.41
N HIS A 544 -16.78 -6.92 31.12
CA HIS A 544 -17.40 -7.66 30.02
C HIS A 544 -16.48 -8.71 29.39
N LEU A 545 -15.18 -8.76 29.75
CA LEU A 545 -14.22 -9.68 29.15
C LEU A 545 -14.62 -11.14 29.33
N GLU A 546 -15.02 -11.53 30.53
CA GLU A 546 -15.45 -12.89 30.84
C GLU A 546 -16.63 -13.31 29.94
N ARG A 547 -17.57 -12.41 29.70
CA ARG A 547 -18.71 -12.66 28.81
C ARG A 547 -18.29 -12.80 27.34
N MET A 548 -17.34 -12.01 26.87
CA MET A 548 -16.77 -12.17 25.53
C MET A 548 -16.06 -13.52 25.38
N VAL A 549 -15.29 -13.93 26.36
CA VAL A 549 -14.59 -15.23 26.35
C VAL A 549 -15.58 -16.38 26.34
N HIS A 550 -16.66 -16.30 27.14
CA HIS A 550 -17.72 -17.29 27.14
C HIS A 550 -18.42 -17.39 25.78
N MET A 551 -18.72 -16.24 25.17
CA MET A 551 -19.32 -16.17 23.83
C MET A 551 -18.40 -16.75 22.75
N MET A 552 -17.13 -16.39 22.78
CA MET A 552 -16.11 -16.90 21.86
C MET A 552 -16.05 -18.43 21.90
N LYS A 553 -16.01 -19.00 23.11
CA LYS A 553 -16.00 -20.45 23.31
C LYS A 553 -17.28 -21.11 22.77
N TYR A 554 -18.45 -20.53 23.05
CA TYR A 554 -19.74 -21.04 22.54
C TYR A 554 -19.75 -21.09 21.00
N PHE A 555 -19.35 -20.03 20.32
CA PHE A 555 -19.36 -20.00 18.84
C PHE A 555 -18.30 -20.90 18.22
N GLU A 556 -17.19 -21.15 18.90
CA GLU A 556 -16.20 -22.11 18.45
C GLU A 556 -16.71 -23.56 18.56
N GLU A 557 -17.27 -23.92 19.70
CA GLU A 557 -17.75 -25.30 20.00
C GLU A 557 -19.03 -25.64 19.28
N GLU A 558 -20.01 -24.73 19.26
CA GLU A 558 -21.39 -25.03 18.81
C GLU A 558 -21.66 -24.60 17.35
N ARG A 559 -20.91 -23.64 16.83
CA ARG A 559 -21.12 -23.09 15.49
C ARG A 559 -19.90 -23.26 14.57
N HIS A 560 -18.78 -23.70 15.13
CA HIS A 560 -17.51 -23.86 14.41
C HIS A 560 -17.02 -22.57 13.74
N ALA A 561 -17.39 -21.41 14.30
CA ALA A 561 -16.96 -20.12 13.81
C ALA A 561 -15.46 -19.90 14.08
N HIS A 562 -14.82 -19.09 13.23
CA HIS A 562 -13.42 -18.71 13.41
C HIS A 562 -13.35 -17.51 14.34
N ASN A 563 -12.82 -17.71 15.55
CA ASN A 563 -12.75 -16.68 16.54
C ASN A 563 -11.32 -16.16 16.71
N TYR A 564 -11.19 -14.84 16.82
CA TYR A 564 -9.97 -14.10 17.07
C TYR A 564 -10.21 -13.06 18.15
N MET A 565 -9.25 -12.81 19.00
CA MET A 565 -9.37 -11.77 20.05
C MET A 565 -8.13 -10.88 20.04
N ILE A 566 -8.35 -9.59 20.21
CA ILE A 566 -7.32 -8.59 20.50
C ILE A 566 -7.47 -8.26 21.99
N THR A 567 -6.46 -8.52 22.81
CA THR A 567 -6.58 -8.37 24.28
C THR A 567 -5.24 -8.11 24.94
N SER A 568 -5.27 -7.57 26.16
CA SER A 568 -4.12 -7.46 27.06
C SER A 568 -4.01 -8.63 28.06
N ASP A 569 -4.97 -9.57 28.05
CA ASP A 569 -4.96 -10.71 28.97
C ASP A 569 -4.07 -11.83 28.45
N GLU A 570 -2.89 -12.00 29.06
CA GLU A 570 -1.91 -13.03 28.70
C GLU A 570 -2.47 -14.47 28.88
N SER A 571 -3.44 -14.66 29.77
CA SER A 571 -4.06 -15.99 29.96
C SER A 571 -4.84 -16.47 28.76
N LEU A 572 -5.21 -15.56 27.85
CA LEU A 572 -5.92 -15.83 26.59
C LEU A 572 -4.99 -15.98 25.39
N ALA A 573 -3.68 -16.13 25.62
CA ALA A 573 -2.71 -16.28 24.55
C ALA A 573 -2.93 -17.57 23.75
N THR A 574 -3.18 -17.41 22.45
CA THR A 574 -3.26 -18.49 21.46
C THR A 574 -2.64 -18.01 20.15
N GLN A 575 -2.47 -18.89 19.18
CA GLN A 575 -2.03 -18.47 17.85
C GLN A 575 -3.01 -17.47 17.19
N ARG A 576 -4.32 -17.62 17.43
CA ARG A 576 -5.37 -16.77 16.86
C ARG A 576 -5.51 -15.43 17.57
N ASN A 577 -5.16 -15.35 18.85
CA ASN A 577 -5.35 -14.14 19.64
C ASN A 577 -4.13 -13.23 19.57
N LEU A 578 -4.35 -11.94 19.31
CA LEU A 578 -3.34 -10.92 19.46
C LEU A 578 -3.29 -10.48 20.92
N VAL A 579 -2.22 -10.82 21.62
CA VAL A 579 -1.99 -10.39 23.01
C VAL A 579 -0.91 -9.31 23.03
N TYR A 580 -1.24 -8.16 23.63
CA TYR A 580 -0.34 -7.03 23.79
C TYR A 580 -0.67 -6.29 25.10
N PRO A 581 0.31 -5.77 25.85
CA PRO A 581 0.07 -5.06 27.12
C PRO A 581 -0.46 -3.64 26.88
N PHE A 582 -1.70 -3.53 26.39
CA PHE A 582 -2.40 -2.26 26.20
C PHE A 582 -2.50 -1.46 27.52
N LYS A 583 -2.49 -0.14 27.44
CA LYS A 583 -2.59 0.74 28.62
C LYS A 583 -3.95 0.66 29.30
N GLU A 584 -5.01 0.62 28.49
CA GLU A 584 -6.39 0.45 28.94
C GLU A 584 -6.81 1.43 30.04
N ASP A 585 -6.51 2.72 29.87
CA ASP A 585 -6.82 3.75 30.84
C ASP A 585 -8.32 4.08 31.01
N GLY A 586 -9.16 3.48 30.17
CA GLY A 586 -10.62 3.61 30.17
C GLY A 586 -11.16 4.80 29.37
N TYR A 587 -10.34 5.76 28.94
CA TYR A 587 -10.73 6.88 28.09
C TYR A 587 -10.15 6.74 26.67
N PHE A 588 -8.90 6.30 26.57
CA PHE A 588 -8.15 6.27 25.32
C PHE A 588 -7.93 4.86 24.76
N SER A 589 -8.54 3.83 25.34
CA SER A 589 -8.41 2.44 24.87
C SER A 589 -8.80 2.28 23.38
N SER A 590 -9.73 3.10 22.87
CA SER A 590 -10.05 3.08 21.42
C SER A 590 -8.86 3.43 20.53
N MET A 591 -7.93 4.28 21.00
CA MET A 591 -6.73 4.65 20.25
C MET A 591 -5.73 3.49 20.11
N GLU A 592 -5.73 2.56 21.08
CA GLU A 592 -4.86 1.38 21.04
C GLU A 592 -5.51 0.24 20.23
N TYR A 593 -6.78 -0.06 20.54
CA TYR A 593 -7.49 -1.21 19.98
C TYR A 593 -7.87 -1.05 18.49
N VAL A 594 -7.91 0.16 17.98
CA VAL A 594 -8.15 0.43 16.55
C VAL A 594 -6.94 0.05 15.69
N VAL A 595 -5.72 0.17 16.23
CA VAL A 595 -4.47 -0.04 15.47
C VAL A 595 -4.36 -1.44 14.87
N PRO A 596 -4.59 -2.54 15.63
CA PRO A 596 -4.59 -3.88 15.03
C PRO A 596 -5.61 -4.05 13.91
N MET A 597 -6.76 -3.39 14.02
CA MET A 597 -7.81 -3.42 13.00
C MET A 597 -7.40 -2.68 11.72
N GLN A 598 -6.76 -1.53 11.88
CA GLN A 598 -6.21 -0.75 10.74
C GLN A 598 -5.10 -1.53 10.03
N VAL A 599 -4.19 -2.16 10.78
CA VAL A 599 -3.12 -3.00 10.22
C VAL A 599 -3.72 -4.22 9.50
N LEU A 600 -4.68 -4.91 10.12
CA LEU A 600 -5.40 -6.03 9.49
C LEU A 600 -6.02 -5.59 8.15
N ALA A 601 -6.76 -4.50 8.13
CA ALA A 601 -7.39 -3.95 6.93
C ALA A 601 -6.38 -3.67 5.81
N ARG A 602 -5.24 -3.03 6.14
CA ARG A 602 -4.17 -2.72 5.18
C ARG A 602 -3.48 -3.98 4.67
N LYS A 603 -3.15 -4.94 5.54
CA LYS A 603 -2.43 -6.14 5.14
C LYS A 603 -3.32 -7.11 4.36
N MET A 604 -4.57 -7.27 4.73
CA MET A 604 -5.55 -8.02 3.93
C MET A 604 -5.70 -7.41 2.53
N SER A 605 -5.83 -6.08 2.42
CA SER A 605 -5.95 -5.43 1.10
C SER A 605 -4.75 -5.71 0.21
N MET A 606 -3.52 -5.72 0.75
CA MET A 606 -2.32 -6.06 -0.01
C MET A 606 -2.36 -7.50 -0.53
N ASP A 607 -2.61 -8.47 0.36
CA ASP A 607 -2.61 -9.89 -0.01
C ASP A 607 -3.80 -10.26 -0.93
N MET A 608 -4.86 -9.44 -0.94
CA MET A 608 -5.98 -9.52 -1.90
C MET A 608 -5.70 -8.72 -3.18
N GLY A 609 -4.55 -8.08 -3.29
CA GLY A 609 -4.17 -7.26 -4.43
C GLY A 609 -4.96 -5.96 -4.59
N ILE A 610 -5.49 -5.41 -3.51
CA ILE A 610 -6.24 -4.16 -3.51
C ILE A 610 -5.33 -3.02 -3.06
N ASP A 611 -5.09 -2.02 -3.92
CA ASP A 611 -4.53 -0.74 -3.48
C ASP A 611 -5.61 0.05 -2.74
N CYS A 612 -5.60 -0.02 -1.42
CA CYS A 612 -6.58 0.69 -0.59
C CYS A 612 -6.42 2.22 -0.63
N ASN A 613 -5.29 2.73 -1.11
CA ASN A 613 -5.09 4.17 -1.26
C ASN A 613 -5.92 4.76 -2.41
N ILE A 614 -6.37 3.92 -3.34
CA ILE A 614 -7.22 4.32 -4.45
C ILE A 614 -8.68 3.96 -4.11
N PRO A 615 -9.60 4.93 -4.04
CA PRO A 615 -11.02 4.64 -3.85
C PRO A 615 -11.57 3.74 -4.96
N SER A 616 -12.52 2.87 -4.63
CA SER A 616 -13.17 1.99 -5.63
C SER A 616 -13.93 2.77 -6.72
N ASP A 617 -14.48 3.93 -6.38
CA ASP A 617 -15.02 4.91 -7.31
C ASP A 617 -14.57 6.32 -6.87
N PRO A 618 -13.51 6.88 -7.50
CA PRO A 618 -13.02 8.22 -7.17
C PRO A 618 -14.05 9.35 -7.37
N LEU A 619 -15.09 9.10 -8.16
CA LEU A 619 -16.13 10.09 -8.46
C LEU A 619 -17.40 9.91 -7.61
N PHE A 620 -17.43 8.91 -6.71
CA PHE A 620 -18.63 8.57 -5.92
C PHE A 620 -19.23 9.79 -5.21
N HIS A 621 -18.43 10.50 -4.44
CA HIS A 621 -18.89 11.67 -3.67
C HIS A 621 -19.41 12.79 -4.56
N LYS A 622 -18.81 12.99 -5.75
CA LYS A 622 -19.28 13.95 -6.74
C LYS A 622 -20.61 13.52 -7.34
N LYS A 623 -20.74 12.25 -7.71
CA LYS A 623 -21.99 11.70 -8.26
C LYS A 623 -23.14 11.76 -7.26
N MET A 624 -22.85 11.55 -5.98
CA MET A 624 -23.86 11.55 -4.90
C MET A 624 -24.11 12.94 -4.29
N GLY A 625 -23.37 13.96 -4.67
CA GLY A 625 -23.48 15.30 -4.08
C GLY A 625 -23.21 15.32 -2.56
N SER A 626 -22.42 14.38 -2.06
CA SER A 626 -22.12 14.25 -0.63
C SER A 626 -20.92 15.10 -0.19
N TYR A 627 -20.21 15.72 -1.14
CA TYR A 627 -19.14 16.69 -0.91
C TYR A 627 -19.47 18.00 -1.62
N GLU A 628 -19.19 19.10 -0.94
CA GLU A 628 -19.20 20.43 -1.53
C GLU A 628 -17.84 20.70 -2.18
N TYR A 629 -17.88 21.09 -3.44
CA TYR A 629 -16.71 21.48 -4.23
C TYR A 629 -16.89 22.97 -4.53
N SER A 630 -16.07 23.82 -3.93
CA SER A 630 -16.02 25.25 -4.20
C SER A 630 -15.67 25.55 -5.65
#